data_92fe90d5591f7997f6166062d690e042
#
_entry.id   92fe90d5591f7997f6166062d690e042
#
_cell.length_a   1.000
_cell.length_b   1.000
_cell.length_c   1.000
_cell.angle_alpha   90.00
_cell.angle_beta   90.00
_cell.angle_gamma   90.00
#
_symmetry.space_group_name_H-M   'P 1'
#
loop_
_entity.id
_entity.type
_entity.pdbx_description
1 polymer ?
#
loop_
_entity_poly.entity_id
_entity_poly.type
_entity_poly.pdbx_seq_one_letter_code
_entity_poly.pdbx_strand_id
1 'polypeptide(L)'
;MTELTAPYWEAAREGRLVVQECQSCGQLSHPPLPACPRCHGRDLGWREVSGAGTVYTYTVVRHPTHFAFADKIPYAIALVELAEGPWLITGITGCPPDEVRAGMPVRATFREVTDGVTLPYFEPAP
;
A
#
# COMPACT_ATOMS: atom_id res chain seq x y z
N MET A 1 3.38 7.92 -12.33
CA MET A 1 4.65 7.26 -11.93
C MET A 1 5.81 8.16 -12.27
N THR A 2 6.78 8.26 -11.39
CA THR A 2 7.95 9.11 -11.56
C THR A 2 9.22 8.27 -11.38
N GLU A 3 10.38 8.87 -11.68
CA GLU A 3 11.65 8.18 -11.43
C GLU A 3 11.80 7.83 -9.95
N LEU A 4 11.35 8.70 -9.06
CA LEU A 4 11.41 8.46 -7.61
C LEU A 4 10.63 7.21 -7.21
N THR A 5 9.48 6.95 -7.84
CA THR A 5 8.60 5.85 -7.48
C THR A 5 8.76 4.62 -8.37
N ALA A 6 9.59 4.68 -9.42
CA ALA A 6 9.75 3.59 -10.38
C ALA A 6 10.08 2.24 -9.73
N PRO A 7 11.03 2.16 -8.76
CA PRO A 7 11.33 0.86 -8.14
C PRO A 7 10.14 0.26 -7.40
N TYR A 8 9.28 1.09 -6.82
CA TYR A 8 8.07 0.65 -6.14
C TYR A 8 7.13 -0.05 -7.13
N TRP A 9 6.91 0.57 -8.29
CA TRP A 9 6.00 0.02 -9.30
C TRP A 9 6.58 -1.22 -9.98
N GLU A 10 7.89 -1.26 -10.20
CA GLU A 10 8.55 -2.43 -10.77
C GLU A 10 8.44 -3.63 -9.83
N ALA A 11 8.64 -3.42 -8.53
CA ALA A 11 8.49 -4.47 -7.54
C ALA A 11 7.05 -4.98 -7.49
N ALA A 12 6.07 -4.07 -7.57
CA ALA A 12 4.65 -4.46 -7.57
C ALA A 12 4.32 -5.37 -8.74
N ARG A 13 4.89 -5.11 -9.92
CA ARG A 13 4.69 -5.99 -11.08
C ARG A 13 5.26 -7.38 -10.86
N GLU A 14 6.23 -7.51 -9.98
CA GLU A 14 6.84 -8.79 -9.62
C GLU A 14 6.21 -9.43 -8.40
N GLY A 15 5.15 -8.82 -7.86
CA GLY A 15 4.48 -9.33 -6.66
C GLY A 15 5.21 -9.06 -5.37
N ARG A 16 6.08 -8.03 -5.35
CA ARG A 16 6.84 -7.65 -4.15
C ARG A 16 6.44 -6.26 -3.69
N LEU A 17 6.27 -6.10 -2.39
CA LEU A 17 6.04 -4.80 -1.79
C LEU A 17 7.34 -4.27 -1.23
N VAL A 18 7.74 -3.08 -1.66
CA VAL A 18 8.95 -2.42 -1.16
C VAL A 18 8.58 -1.05 -0.60
N VAL A 19 9.35 -0.62 0.39
CA VAL A 19 9.23 0.72 0.96
C VAL A 19 10.60 1.40 0.92
N GLN A 20 10.59 2.72 1.00
CA GLN A 20 11.83 3.48 0.97
C GLN A 20 12.59 3.28 2.28
N GLU A 21 13.90 3.08 2.19
CA GLU A 21 14.77 2.91 3.34
C GLU A 21 15.89 3.94 3.29
N CYS A 22 16.06 4.71 4.38
CA CYS A 22 17.20 5.62 4.50
C CYS A 22 18.46 4.83 4.82
N GLN A 23 19.49 4.99 4.00
CA GLN A 23 20.74 4.27 4.17
C GLN A 23 21.57 4.82 5.34
N SER A 24 21.25 6.04 5.80
CA SER A 24 21.99 6.67 6.90
C SER A 24 21.43 6.30 8.28
N CYS A 25 20.10 6.29 8.44
CA CYS A 25 19.51 6.03 9.76
C CYS A 25 18.61 4.80 9.80
N GLY A 26 18.35 4.16 8.65
CA GLY A 26 17.53 2.95 8.60
C GLY A 26 16.03 3.18 8.64
N GLN A 27 15.57 4.44 8.63
CA GLN A 27 14.14 4.73 8.69
C GLN A 27 13.42 4.21 7.44
N LEU A 28 12.33 3.48 7.64
CA LEU A 28 11.46 3.04 6.56
C LEU A 28 10.35 4.06 6.39
N SER A 29 10.00 4.38 5.15
CA SER A 29 9.01 5.41 4.84
C SER A 29 8.13 5.01 3.68
N HIS A 30 6.88 5.45 3.73
CA HIS A 30 5.96 5.38 2.62
C HIS A 30 4.97 6.55 2.76
N PRO A 31 4.67 7.29 1.70
CA PRO A 31 5.18 7.16 0.33
C PRO A 31 6.64 7.60 0.20
N PRO A 32 7.29 7.26 -0.94
CA PRO A 32 8.68 7.67 -1.15
C PRO A 32 8.83 9.19 -1.15
N LEU A 33 9.90 9.66 -0.53
CA LEU A 33 10.19 11.08 -0.40
C LEU A 33 11.60 11.35 -0.94
N PRO A 34 11.89 12.60 -1.37
CA PRO A 34 13.24 12.92 -1.85
C PRO A 34 14.30 13.00 -0.74
N ALA A 35 13.88 13.02 0.53
CA ALA A 35 14.79 13.02 1.68
C ALA A 35 14.14 12.27 2.82
N CYS A 36 14.94 11.69 3.70
CA CYS A 36 14.45 10.98 4.87
C CYS A 36 13.67 11.93 5.79
N PRO A 37 12.44 11.58 6.19
CA PRO A 37 11.67 12.45 7.08
C PRO A 37 12.23 12.53 8.50
N ARG A 38 13.11 11.58 8.88
CA ARG A 38 13.68 11.54 10.22
C ARG A 38 15.01 12.29 10.31
N CYS A 39 15.95 11.99 9.43
CA CYS A 39 17.31 12.56 9.50
C CYS A 39 17.62 13.54 8.38
N HIS A 40 16.71 13.71 7.43
CA HIS A 40 16.84 14.59 6.26
C HIS A 40 17.96 14.16 5.29
N GLY A 41 18.49 12.95 5.46
CA GLY A 41 19.49 12.41 4.55
C GLY A 41 18.90 12.11 3.17
N ARG A 42 19.75 12.09 2.15
CA ARG A 42 19.31 11.87 0.77
C ARG A 42 19.84 10.57 0.19
N ASP A 43 20.55 9.78 0.99
CA ASP A 43 21.00 8.47 0.57
C ASP A 43 19.90 7.46 0.87
N LEU A 44 19.00 7.30 -0.11
CA LEU A 44 17.78 6.52 0.04
C LEU A 44 17.81 5.30 -0.86
N GLY A 45 17.38 4.18 -0.32
CA GLY A 45 17.25 2.93 -1.05
C GLY A 45 15.87 2.34 -0.86
N TRP A 46 15.75 1.04 -1.08
CA TRP A 46 14.50 0.32 -1.01
C TRP A 46 14.66 -0.94 -0.20
N ARG A 47 13.65 -1.28 0.56
CA ARG A 47 13.60 -2.53 1.32
C ARG A 47 12.33 -3.28 0.97
N GLU A 48 12.48 -4.57 0.66
CA GLU A 48 11.32 -5.43 0.50
C GLU A 48 10.76 -5.76 1.87
N VAL A 49 9.43 -5.65 2.01
CA VAL A 49 8.73 -5.97 3.25
C VAL A 49 7.88 -7.20 3.04
N SER A 50 7.44 -7.81 4.16
CA SER A 50 6.71 -9.07 4.12
C SER A 50 5.35 -8.97 3.43
N GLY A 51 4.76 -7.79 3.44
CA GLY A 51 3.39 -7.61 2.99
C GLY A 51 2.35 -7.85 4.07
N ALA A 52 2.78 -8.24 5.27
CA ALA A 52 1.87 -8.42 6.40
C ALA A 52 1.56 -7.07 7.03
N GLY A 53 0.32 -6.88 7.45
CA GLY A 53 -0.08 -5.64 8.10
C GLY A 53 -1.38 -5.81 8.87
N THR A 54 -1.84 -4.70 9.43
CA THR A 54 -3.06 -4.65 10.23
C THR A 54 -3.86 -3.42 9.80
N VAL A 55 -5.16 -3.58 9.66
CA VAL A 55 -6.04 -2.44 9.36
C VAL A 55 -6.07 -1.52 10.58
N TYR A 56 -5.60 -0.29 10.42
CA TYR A 56 -5.67 0.71 11.47
C TYR A 56 -7.04 1.37 11.49
N THR A 57 -7.49 1.84 10.33
CA THR A 57 -8.82 2.41 10.14
C THR A 57 -9.25 2.15 8.70
N TYR A 58 -10.54 2.30 8.44
CA TYR A 58 -11.08 2.03 7.12
C TYR A 58 -12.33 2.84 6.87
N THR A 59 -12.72 2.91 5.59
CA THR A 59 -14.01 3.45 5.19
C THR A 59 -14.58 2.59 4.07
N VAL A 60 -15.90 2.50 4.00
CA VAL A 60 -16.58 1.81 2.91
C VAL A 60 -17.19 2.86 2.00
N VAL A 61 -16.76 2.86 0.74
CA VAL A 61 -17.22 3.81 -0.25
C VAL A 61 -18.46 3.24 -0.91
N ARG A 62 -19.61 3.91 -0.73
CA ARG A 62 -20.89 3.46 -1.25
C ARG A 62 -21.42 4.35 -2.38
N HIS A 63 -20.81 5.53 -2.54
CA HIS A 63 -21.17 6.45 -3.62
C HIS A 63 -19.94 6.75 -4.46
N PRO A 64 -20.00 6.57 -5.78
CA PRO A 64 -18.82 6.81 -6.60
C PRO A 64 -18.50 8.30 -6.64
N THR A 65 -17.21 8.63 -6.47
CA THR A 65 -16.71 10.00 -6.64
C THR A 65 -16.42 10.30 -8.10
N HIS A 66 -16.40 9.25 -8.93
CA HIS A 66 -16.16 9.36 -10.35
C HIS A 66 -16.89 8.22 -11.05
N PHE A 67 -17.45 8.46 -12.23
CA PHE A 67 -18.23 7.45 -12.94
C PHE A 67 -17.44 6.17 -13.23
N ALA A 68 -16.11 6.27 -13.33
CA ALA A 68 -15.25 5.12 -13.56
C ALA A 68 -15.29 4.08 -12.43
N PHE A 69 -15.75 4.48 -11.24
CA PHE A 69 -15.86 3.59 -10.09
C PHE A 69 -17.29 3.12 -9.81
N ALA A 70 -18.25 3.51 -10.67
CA ALA A 70 -19.65 3.22 -10.41
C ALA A 70 -19.94 1.72 -10.34
N ASP A 71 -19.20 0.90 -11.07
CA ASP A 71 -19.36 -0.56 -11.08
C ASP A 71 -18.54 -1.26 -9.99
N LYS A 72 -17.76 -0.52 -9.23
CA LYS A 72 -16.88 -1.09 -8.21
C LYS A 72 -17.37 -0.87 -6.79
N ILE A 73 -18.44 -0.11 -6.61
CA ILE A 73 -19.01 0.13 -5.29
C ILE A 73 -19.95 -0.99 -4.89
N PRO A 74 -20.08 -1.28 -3.58
CA PRO A 74 -19.26 -0.69 -2.51
C PRO A 74 -17.86 -1.28 -2.51
N TYR A 75 -16.88 -0.48 -2.07
CA TYR A 75 -15.52 -0.99 -1.87
C TYR A 75 -14.95 -0.37 -0.60
N ALA A 76 -13.95 -1.03 -0.02
CA ALA A 76 -13.32 -0.56 1.22
C ALA A 76 -11.94 0.01 0.92
N ILE A 77 -11.63 1.13 1.55
CA ILE A 77 -10.30 1.72 1.58
C ILE A 77 -9.83 1.71 3.02
N ALA A 78 -8.61 1.29 3.26
CA ALA A 78 -8.07 1.18 4.61
C ALA A 78 -6.70 1.83 4.71
N LEU A 79 -6.41 2.32 5.91
CA LEU A 79 -5.05 2.68 6.30
C LEU A 79 -4.47 1.45 6.98
N VAL A 80 -3.45 0.86 6.38
CA VAL A 80 -2.82 -0.37 6.85
C VAL A 80 -1.48 -0.04 7.46
N GLU A 81 -1.25 -0.50 8.68
CA GLU A 81 0.04 -0.42 9.32
C GLU A 81 0.81 -1.69 8.98
N LEU A 82 1.92 -1.56 8.26
CA LEU A 82 2.74 -2.70 7.91
C LEU A 82 3.49 -3.21 9.14
N ALA A 83 3.76 -4.52 9.16
CA ALA A 83 4.49 -5.14 10.27
C ALA A 83 5.85 -4.48 10.50
N GLU A 84 6.45 -3.93 9.44
CA GLU A 84 7.75 -3.26 9.50
C GLU A 84 7.66 -1.78 9.92
N GLY A 85 6.45 -1.24 10.05
CA GLY A 85 6.21 0.10 10.58
C GLY A 85 5.54 1.11 9.67
N PRO A 86 5.90 1.21 8.38
CA PRO A 86 5.27 2.21 7.51
C PRO A 86 3.77 1.97 7.34
N TRP A 87 3.05 3.04 7.03
CA TRP A 87 1.60 3.01 6.84
C TRP A 87 1.28 3.22 5.37
N LEU A 88 0.22 2.58 4.91
CA LEU A 88 -0.15 2.55 3.49
C LEU A 88 -1.66 2.64 3.36
N ILE A 89 -2.13 3.54 2.47
CA ILE A 89 -3.55 3.62 2.13
C ILE A 89 -3.79 2.72 0.93
N THR A 90 -4.75 1.80 1.06
CA THR A 90 -4.95 0.78 0.04
C THR A 90 -6.39 0.29 0.02
N GLY A 91 -6.77 -0.36 -1.08
CA GLY A 91 -8.06 -1.06 -1.15
C GLY A 91 -7.97 -2.43 -0.50
N ILE A 92 -9.07 -2.84 0.12
CA ILE A 92 -9.19 -4.17 0.71
C ILE A 92 -10.02 -5.03 -0.23
N THR A 93 -9.50 -6.21 -0.56
CA THR A 93 -10.15 -7.19 -1.43
C THR A 93 -10.26 -8.53 -0.71
N GLY A 94 -10.85 -9.53 -1.36
CA GLY A 94 -10.91 -10.88 -0.81
C GLY A 94 -11.99 -11.10 0.24
N CYS A 95 -12.75 -10.06 0.60
CA CYS A 95 -13.90 -10.18 1.49
C CYS A 95 -14.90 -9.06 1.16
N PRO A 96 -16.17 -9.21 1.59
CA PRO A 96 -17.13 -8.13 1.43
C PRO A 96 -16.67 -6.88 2.20
N PRO A 97 -16.90 -5.67 1.66
CA PRO A 97 -16.48 -4.44 2.34
C PRO A 97 -17.01 -4.31 3.76
N ASP A 98 -18.19 -4.83 4.03
CA ASP A 98 -18.81 -4.74 5.36
C ASP A 98 -18.13 -5.63 6.39
N GLU A 99 -17.23 -6.51 5.99
CA GLU A 99 -16.50 -7.39 6.90
C GLU A 99 -15.14 -6.83 7.31
N VAL A 100 -14.72 -5.69 6.73
CA VAL A 100 -13.47 -5.06 7.11
C VAL A 100 -13.60 -4.46 8.51
N ARG A 101 -12.59 -4.68 9.35
CA ARG A 101 -12.58 -4.22 10.74
C ARG A 101 -11.21 -3.66 11.11
N ALA A 102 -11.21 -2.65 11.97
CA ALA A 102 -9.97 -2.17 12.57
C ALA A 102 -9.35 -3.30 13.40
N GLY A 103 -8.04 -3.46 13.29
CA GLY A 103 -7.31 -4.53 13.96
C GLY A 103 -7.24 -5.84 13.18
N MET A 104 -7.92 -5.91 12.03
CA MET A 104 -7.93 -7.12 11.22
C MET A 104 -6.57 -7.34 10.58
N PRO A 105 -5.99 -8.56 10.68
CA PRO A 105 -4.75 -8.86 9.98
C PRO A 105 -4.99 -8.97 8.48
N VAL A 106 -4.08 -8.42 7.69
CA VAL A 106 -4.17 -8.43 6.23
C VAL A 106 -2.80 -8.74 5.63
N ARG A 107 -2.81 -9.11 4.35
CA ARG A 107 -1.58 -9.35 3.60
C ARG A 107 -1.69 -8.72 2.22
N ALA A 108 -0.56 -8.32 1.67
CA ALA A 108 -0.52 -7.70 0.36
C ALA A 108 -0.87 -8.70 -0.74
N THR A 109 -1.63 -8.24 -1.72
CA THR A 109 -1.87 -8.92 -2.98
C THR A 109 -1.72 -7.90 -4.09
N PHE A 110 -1.51 -8.35 -5.31
CA PHE A 110 -1.18 -7.45 -6.41
C PHE A 110 -2.12 -7.70 -7.59
N ARG A 111 -2.61 -6.60 -8.18
CA ARG A 111 -3.52 -6.67 -9.32
C ARG A 111 -3.10 -5.72 -10.40
N GLU A 112 -3.05 -6.21 -11.63
CA GLU A 112 -2.88 -5.35 -12.78
C GLU A 112 -4.22 -4.66 -13.06
N VAL A 113 -4.25 -3.33 -12.92
CA VAL A 113 -5.48 -2.55 -13.08
C VAL A 113 -5.62 -1.97 -14.47
N THR A 114 -4.49 -1.81 -15.18
CA THR A 114 -4.43 -1.40 -16.58
C THR A 114 -3.09 -1.88 -17.11
N ASP A 115 -2.92 -1.85 -18.44
CA ASP A 115 -1.70 -2.36 -19.06
C ASP A 115 -0.45 -1.76 -18.44
N GLY A 116 0.41 -2.63 -17.91
CA GLY A 116 1.68 -2.24 -17.33
C GLY A 116 1.61 -1.60 -15.95
N VAL A 117 0.41 -1.48 -15.36
CA VAL A 117 0.25 -0.87 -14.04
C VAL A 117 -0.33 -1.90 -13.07
N THR A 118 0.48 -2.33 -12.11
CA THR A 118 0.07 -3.26 -11.06
C THR A 118 0.07 -2.51 -9.74
N LEU A 119 -1.04 -2.62 -9.01
CA LEU A 119 -1.20 -1.95 -7.71
C LEU A 119 -1.25 -2.98 -6.60
N PRO A 120 -0.67 -2.66 -5.43
CA PRO A 120 -0.87 -3.48 -4.25
C PRO A 120 -2.25 -3.22 -3.65
N TYR A 121 -2.92 -4.30 -3.31
CA TYR A 121 -4.12 -4.29 -2.48
C TYR A 121 -3.84 -5.18 -1.28
N PHE A 122 -4.74 -5.21 -0.32
CA PHE A 122 -4.62 -6.09 0.82
C PHE A 122 -5.87 -6.93 0.96
N GLU A 123 -5.69 -8.13 1.45
CA GLU A 123 -6.78 -9.09 1.68
C GLU A 123 -6.65 -9.64 3.09
N PRO A 124 -7.74 -10.19 3.68
CA PRO A 124 -7.65 -10.78 5.01
C PRO A 124 -6.59 -11.86 5.06
N ALA A 125 -5.76 -11.83 6.11
CA ALA A 125 -4.77 -12.85 6.36
C ALA A 125 -5.35 -13.91 7.29
N PRO A 126 -4.91 -15.19 7.15
CA PRO A 126 -5.36 -16.25 8.06
C PRO A 126 -4.94 -16.00 9.50
#